data_df1ad2b64a35a952ec7594999d8cd4e6
#
_entry.id   df1ad2b64a35a952ec7594999d8cd4e6
#
_cell.length_a   1.000
_cell.length_b   1.000
_cell.length_c   1.000
_cell.angle_alpha   90.00
_cell.angle_beta   90.00
_cell.angle_gamma   90.00
#
_symmetry.space_group_name_H-M   'P 1'
#
loop_
_entity.id
_entity.type
_entity.pdbx_description
1 polymer ?
#
loop_
_entity_poly.entity_id
_entity_poly.type
_entity_poly.pdbx_seq_one_letter_code
_entity_poly.pdbx_strand_id
1 'polypeptide(L)'
;MNLSAEVLKHQPMVEKYAREYGISEYVNVLLAIIQVESGGTAEDVMQSSESLGLPPNSLDTESSIKQGCKYFASLLSSCKNQGIDDLNVAIQSYNYGGGYVGYVAGKGKKHTFNLAENFAREKSGGKKVTYTNPIAVAKNGGWRXXXWGLAVWLWKYVLCGISQSISDRGTL
;
A
#
# COMPACT_ATOMS: atom_id res chain seq x y z
N MET A 1 0.67 14.37 -2.31
CA MET A 1 2.02 13.76 -2.41
C MET A 1 2.58 14.05 -3.79
N ASN A 2 3.77 14.62 -3.85
CA ASN A 2 4.45 14.80 -5.12
C ASN A 2 5.23 13.53 -5.44
N LEU A 3 4.90 12.92 -6.57
CA LEU A 3 5.60 11.71 -7.02
C LEU A 3 6.95 12.11 -7.63
N SER A 4 7.99 11.34 -7.33
CA SER A 4 9.32 11.60 -7.86
C SER A 4 9.38 11.25 -9.34
N ALA A 5 10.39 11.82 -10.04
CA ALA A 5 10.64 11.47 -11.45
C ALA A 5 10.91 9.96 -11.59
N GLU A 6 11.59 9.36 -10.62
CA GLU A 6 11.89 7.92 -10.64
C GLU A 6 10.61 7.07 -10.59
N VAL A 7 9.59 7.53 -9.87
CA VAL A 7 8.30 6.84 -9.84
C VAL A 7 7.55 7.09 -11.15
N LEU A 8 7.51 8.33 -11.61
CA LEU A 8 6.73 8.69 -12.79
C LEU A 8 7.20 7.99 -14.06
N LYS A 9 8.48 7.63 -14.16
CA LYS A 9 8.96 6.88 -15.33
C LYS A 9 8.33 5.49 -15.46
N HIS A 10 7.76 4.95 -14.38
CA HIS A 10 7.07 3.66 -14.41
C HIS A 10 5.59 3.78 -14.78
N GLN A 11 5.06 5.00 -14.94
CA GLN A 11 3.64 5.20 -15.17
C GLN A 11 3.09 4.46 -16.39
N PRO A 12 3.78 4.46 -17.57
CA PRO A 12 3.21 3.73 -18.72
C PRO A 12 3.03 2.24 -18.46
N MET A 13 3.97 1.62 -17.75
CA MET A 13 3.89 0.19 -17.42
C MET A 13 2.80 -0.07 -16.38
N VAL A 14 2.66 0.83 -15.39
CA VAL A 14 1.59 0.75 -14.40
C VAL A 14 0.22 0.85 -15.10
N GLU A 15 0.07 1.79 -16.04
CA GLU A 15 -1.17 1.94 -16.79
C GLU A 15 -1.51 0.68 -17.60
N LYS A 16 -0.49 0.06 -18.22
CA LYS A 16 -0.67 -1.19 -18.98
C LYS A 16 -1.26 -2.29 -18.10
N TYR A 17 -0.62 -2.55 -16.96
CA TYR A 17 -1.06 -3.66 -16.10
C TYR A 17 -2.31 -3.31 -15.27
N ALA A 18 -2.51 -2.05 -14.92
CA ALA A 18 -3.75 -1.62 -14.30
C ALA A 18 -4.94 -1.89 -15.25
N ARG A 19 -4.75 -1.62 -16.54
CA ARG A 19 -5.78 -1.92 -17.55
C ARG A 19 -6.01 -3.42 -17.66
N GLU A 20 -4.92 -4.21 -17.69
CA GLU A 20 -5.02 -5.66 -17.79
C GLU A 20 -5.86 -6.26 -16.66
N TYR A 21 -5.72 -5.73 -15.45
CA TYR A 21 -6.43 -6.26 -14.27
C TYR A 21 -7.68 -5.47 -13.92
N GLY A 22 -8.12 -4.56 -14.80
CA GLY A 22 -9.39 -3.85 -14.64
C GLY A 22 -9.40 -2.80 -13.54
N ILE A 23 -8.24 -2.22 -13.23
CA ILE A 23 -8.11 -1.25 -12.14
C ILE A 23 -7.46 0.07 -12.61
N SER A 24 -7.75 0.49 -13.86
CA SER A 24 -7.16 1.70 -14.44
C SER A 24 -7.43 2.96 -13.61
N GLU A 25 -8.55 3.02 -12.91
CA GLU A 25 -8.89 4.16 -12.06
C GLU A 25 -7.96 4.31 -10.85
N TYR A 26 -7.17 3.27 -10.53
CA TYR A 26 -6.30 3.27 -9.37
C TYR A 26 -4.81 3.48 -9.72
N VAL A 27 -4.50 3.96 -10.95
CA VAL A 27 -3.11 4.18 -11.37
C VAL A 27 -2.39 5.12 -10.38
N ASN A 28 -3.04 6.18 -9.93
CA ASN A 28 -2.41 7.10 -8.97
C ASN A 28 -2.12 6.42 -7.63
N VAL A 29 -3.00 5.52 -7.18
CA VAL A 29 -2.76 4.74 -5.96
C VAL A 29 -1.56 3.81 -6.16
N LEU A 30 -1.48 3.14 -7.31
CA LEU A 30 -0.37 2.23 -7.60
C LEU A 30 0.97 2.96 -7.66
N LEU A 31 0.99 4.15 -8.27
CA LEU A 31 2.20 4.98 -8.29
C LEU A 31 2.59 5.44 -6.88
N ALA A 32 1.61 5.75 -6.04
CA ALA A 32 1.88 6.11 -4.65
C ALA A 32 2.44 4.91 -3.87
N ILE A 33 1.98 3.70 -4.17
CA ILE A 33 2.55 2.48 -3.59
C ILE A 33 4.02 2.36 -3.99
N ILE A 34 4.35 2.54 -5.27
CA ILE A 34 5.75 2.52 -5.73
C ILE A 34 6.59 3.54 -4.96
N GLN A 35 6.05 4.76 -4.79
CA GLN A 35 6.77 5.82 -4.07
C GLN A 35 7.13 5.38 -2.65
N VAL A 36 6.21 4.72 -1.98
CA VAL A 36 6.42 4.28 -0.60
C VAL A 36 7.34 3.06 -0.52
N GLU A 37 7.13 2.08 -1.42
CA GLU A 37 7.83 0.80 -1.34
C GLU A 37 9.29 0.91 -1.74
N SER A 38 9.60 1.68 -2.78
CA SER A 38 10.98 1.72 -3.31
C SER A 38 11.43 3.10 -3.78
N GLY A 39 10.55 4.08 -3.81
CA GLY A 39 10.85 5.37 -4.44
C GLY A 39 11.06 5.26 -5.95
N GLY A 40 10.72 4.12 -6.54
CA GLY A 40 10.87 3.88 -7.97
C GLY A 40 12.26 3.40 -8.39
N THR A 41 13.15 3.09 -7.45
CA THR A 41 14.56 2.80 -7.76
C THR A 41 14.96 1.34 -7.64
N ALA A 42 14.23 0.52 -6.88
CA ALA A 42 14.52 -0.92 -6.78
C ALA A 42 14.04 -1.65 -8.04
N GLU A 43 14.61 -2.83 -8.34
CA GLU A 43 14.09 -3.67 -9.42
C GLU A 43 12.68 -4.18 -9.07
N ASP A 44 12.51 -4.71 -7.87
CA ASP A 44 11.18 -5.09 -7.36
C ASP A 44 10.49 -3.81 -6.87
N VAL A 45 10.07 -3.00 -7.83
CA VAL A 45 9.68 -1.61 -7.61
C VAL A 45 8.41 -1.48 -6.76
N MET A 46 7.52 -2.47 -6.82
CA MET A 46 6.29 -2.51 -6.02
C MET A 46 6.43 -3.43 -4.79
N GLN A 47 7.62 -4.00 -4.57
CA GLN A 47 7.89 -4.93 -3.46
C GLN A 47 6.82 -6.02 -3.40
N SER A 48 6.55 -6.63 -4.55
CA SER A 48 5.43 -7.57 -4.71
C SER A 48 5.86 -9.03 -4.65
N SER A 49 7.16 -9.32 -4.48
CA SER A 49 7.69 -10.69 -4.44
C SER A 49 7.01 -11.54 -3.37
N GLU A 50 6.85 -10.99 -2.17
CA GLU A 50 6.30 -11.74 -1.05
C GLU A 50 4.84 -12.15 -1.26
N SER A 51 4.09 -11.40 -2.09
CA SER A 51 2.71 -11.76 -2.43
C SER A 51 2.63 -13.06 -3.25
N LEU A 52 3.77 -13.48 -3.83
CA LEU A 52 3.89 -14.75 -4.55
C LEU A 52 4.57 -15.83 -3.68
N GLY A 53 4.85 -15.54 -2.43
CA GLY A 53 5.57 -16.46 -1.55
C GLY A 53 7.07 -16.52 -1.84
N LEU A 54 7.60 -15.53 -2.58
CA LEU A 54 9.02 -15.45 -2.90
C LEU A 54 9.76 -14.60 -1.86
N PRO A 55 11.08 -14.77 -1.74
CA PRO A 55 11.85 -13.84 -0.91
C PRO A 55 11.73 -12.40 -1.41
N PRO A 56 11.92 -11.41 -0.53
CA PRO A 56 11.90 -10.01 -0.97
C PRO A 56 12.90 -9.74 -2.08
N ASN A 57 12.54 -8.82 -2.98
CA ASN A 57 13.40 -8.37 -4.09
C ASN A 57 13.78 -9.48 -5.07
N SER A 58 12.85 -10.42 -5.32
CA SER A 58 13.05 -11.53 -6.26
C SER A 58 12.60 -11.21 -7.68
N LEU A 59 11.80 -10.15 -7.88
CA LEU A 59 11.19 -9.84 -9.17
C LEU A 59 11.91 -8.69 -9.86
N ASP A 60 11.98 -8.75 -11.19
CA ASP A 60 12.40 -7.62 -12.01
C ASP A 60 11.28 -6.58 -12.06
N THR A 61 11.58 -5.42 -12.66
CA THR A 61 10.67 -4.28 -12.64
C THR A 61 9.31 -4.61 -13.28
N GLU A 62 9.31 -5.21 -14.47
CA GLU A 62 8.05 -5.51 -15.14
C GLU A 62 7.24 -6.55 -14.37
N SER A 63 7.89 -7.63 -13.93
CA SER A 63 7.23 -8.66 -13.12
C SER A 63 6.69 -8.10 -11.82
N SER A 64 7.43 -7.19 -11.20
CA SER A 64 7.01 -6.53 -9.97
C SER A 64 5.74 -5.69 -10.19
N ILE A 65 5.70 -4.90 -11.26
CA ILE A 65 4.54 -4.05 -11.55
C ILE A 65 3.34 -4.91 -11.92
N LYS A 66 3.54 -5.93 -12.76
CA LYS A 66 2.46 -6.84 -13.12
C LYS A 66 1.87 -7.50 -11.88
N GLN A 67 2.72 -8.08 -11.02
CA GLN A 67 2.25 -8.75 -9.80
C GLN A 67 1.65 -7.76 -8.80
N GLY A 68 2.23 -6.59 -8.66
CA GLY A 68 1.69 -5.55 -7.75
C GLY A 68 0.29 -5.12 -8.16
N CYS A 69 0.06 -4.92 -9.47
CA CYS A 69 -1.27 -4.57 -9.97
C CYS A 69 -2.26 -5.72 -9.76
N LYS A 70 -1.84 -6.95 -10.07
CA LYS A 70 -2.66 -8.15 -9.87
C LYS A 70 -3.05 -8.31 -8.40
N TYR A 71 -2.07 -8.15 -7.51
CA TYR A 71 -2.27 -8.28 -6.07
C TYR A 71 -3.24 -7.21 -5.57
N PHE A 72 -3.04 -5.95 -5.97
CA PHE A 72 -3.93 -4.88 -5.54
C PHE A 72 -5.37 -5.11 -6.05
N ALA A 73 -5.51 -5.58 -7.30
CA ALA A 73 -6.82 -5.93 -7.84
C ALA A 73 -7.50 -7.01 -6.99
N SER A 74 -6.74 -8.01 -6.54
CA SER A 74 -7.29 -9.07 -5.70
C SER A 74 -7.74 -8.53 -4.33
N LEU A 75 -7.01 -7.55 -3.78
CA LEU A 75 -7.38 -6.93 -2.52
C LEU A 75 -8.66 -6.10 -2.66
N LEU A 76 -8.80 -5.38 -3.78
CA LEU A 76 -10.04 -4.65 -4.05
C LEU A 76 -11.23 -5.60 -4.15
N SER A 77 -11.06 -6.72 -4.84
CA SER A 77 -12.11 -7.75 -4.93
C SER A 77 -12.45 -8.33 -3.57
N SER A 78 -11.45 -8.59 -2.76
CA SER A 78 -11.65 -9.11 -1.40
C SER A 78 -12.47 -8.12 -0.56
N CYS A 79 -12.15 -6.83 -0.64
CA CYS A 79 -12.90 -5.80 0.06
C CYS A 79 -14.36 -5.77 -0.42
N LYS A 80 -14.58 -5.80 -1.73
CA LYS A 80 -15.93 -5.80 -2.31
C LYS A 80 -16.73 -7.03 -1.82
N ASN A 81 -16.10 -8.21 -1.82
CA ASN A 81 -16.77 -9.44 -1.38
C ASN A 81 -17.15 -9.40 0.09
N GLN A 82 -16.42 -8.63 0.92
CA GLN A 82 -16.72 -8.46 2.34
C GLN A 82 -17.64 -7.27 2.61
N GLY A 83 -18.11 -6.58 1.56
CA GLY A 83 -18.97 -5.42 1.73
C GLY A 83 -18.25 -4.19 2.27
N ILE A 84 -16.94 -4.10 2.01
CA ILE A 84 -16.11 -2.97 2.43
C ILE A 84 -15.95 -2.02 1.24
N ASP A 85 -16.39 -0.78 1.40
CA ASP A 85 -16.24 0.25 0.37
C ASP A 85 -15.16 1.29 0.69
N ASP A 86 -14.36 1.03 1.73
CA ASP A 86 -13.28 1.91 2.17
C ASP A 86 -11.99 1.50 1.46
N LEU A 87 -11.55 2.29 0.49
CA LEU A 87 -10.32 2.05 -0.28
C LEU A 87 -9.09 1.92 0.63
N ASN A 88 -9.10 2.59 1.76
CA ASN A 88 -7.99 2.55 2.71
C ASN A 88 -7.70 1.13 3.21
N VAL A 89 -8.74 0.29 3.28
CA VAL A 89 -8.56 -1.10 3.68
C VAL A 89 -7.71 -1.86 2.65
N ALA A 90 -7.98 -1.67 1.36
CA ALA A 90 -7.18 -2.32 0.31
C ALA A 90 -5.74 -1.79 0.32
N ILE A 91 -5.57 -0.48 0.46
CA ILE A 91 -4.23 0.13 0.50
C ILE A 91 -3.42 -0.41 1.68
N GLN A 92 -4.02 -0.45 2.88
CA GLN A 92 -3.32 -0.98 4.05
C GLN A 92 -3.03 -2.48 3.89
N SER A 93 -3.95 -3.21 3.27
CA SER A 93 -3.77 -4.64 3.04
C SER A 93 -2.64 -4.95 2.06
N TYR A 94 -2.31 -4.03 1.16
CA TYR A 94 -1.16 -4.22 0.28
C TYR A 94 0.11 -4.49 1.11
N ASN A 95 0.28 -3.78 2.19
CA ASN A 95 1.43 -3.94 3.08
C ASN A 95 1.21 -5.06 4.10
N TYR A 96 -0.01 -5.15 4.68
CA TYR A 96 -0.31 -6.08 5.77
C TYR A 96 -0.67 -7.51 5.32
N GLY A 97 -1.00 -7.66 4.02
CA GLY A 97 -1.57 -8.91 3.54
C GLY A 97 -3.10 -8.90 3.60
N GLY A 98 -3.70 -9.83 2.85
CA GLY A 98 -5.15 -9.92 2.71
C GLY A 98 -5.91 -10.22 4.01
N GLY A 99 -5.22 -10.74 5.02
CA GLY A 99 -5.84 -10.98 6.32
C GLY A 99 -6.42 -9.74 6.97
N TYR A 100 -5.84 -8.57 6.64
CA TYR A 100 -6.36 -7.30 7.18
C TYR A 100 -7.79 -7.01 6.68
N VAL A 101 -8.12 -7.42 5.46
CA VAL A 101 -9.49 -7.25 4.93
C VAL A 101 -10.50 -7.97 5.84
N GLY A 102 -10.23 -9.23 6.17
CA GLY A 102 -11.11 -10.00 7.06
C GLY A 102 -11.18 -9.42 8.46
N TYR A 103 -10.05 -8.94 8.96
CA TYR A 103 -9.98 -8.31 10.28
C TYR A 103 -10.91 -7.09 10.35
N VAL A 104 -10.84 -6.22 9.35
CA VAL A 104 -11.68 -5.00 9.31
C VAL A 104 -13.14 -5.36 9.06
N ALA A 105 -13.41 -6.40 8.26
CA ALA A 105 -14.78 -6.85 7.98
C ALA A 105 -15.50 -7.21 9.28
N GLY A 106 -14.79 -7.81 10.23
CA GLY A 106 -15.34 -8.16 11.53
C GLY A 106 -15.39 -7.03 12.55
N LYS A 107 -14.92 -5.84 12.18
CA LYS A 107 -14.78 -4.72 13.13
C LYS A 107 -15.33 -3.40 12.57
N GLY A 108 -16.42 -3.47 11.83
CA GLY A 108 -17.15 -2.28 11.38
C GLY A 108 -16.90 -1.85 9.94
N LYS A 109 -16.05 -2.56 9.22
CA LYS A 109 -15.85 -2.39 7.77
C LYS A 109 -15.25 -1.02 7.38
N LYS A 110 -14.55 -0.37 8.31
CA LYS A 110 -13.87 0.90 8.08
C LYS A 110 -12.45 0.82 8.61
N HIS A 111 -11.51 1.31 7.83
CA HIS A 111 -10.13 1.43 8.26
C HIS A 111 -10.00 2.55 9.29
N THR A 112 -9.30 2.29 10.40
CA THR A 112 -8.87 3.32 11.34
C THR A 112 -7.42 3.07 11.72
N PHE A 113 -6.77 4.11 12.18
CA PHE A 113 -5.40 3.99 12.68
C PHE A 113 -5.32 2.94 13.80
N ASN A 114 -6.29 2.99 14.73
CA ASN A 114 -6.29 2.05 15.85
C ASN A 114 -6.45 0.60 15.39
N LEU A 115 -7.31 0.34 14.40
CA LEU A 115 -7.47 -1.02 13.87
C LEU A 115 -6.18 -1.50 13.21
N ALA A 116 -5.53 -0.63 12.44
CA ALA A 116 -4.27 -0.99 11.78
C ALA A 116 -3.18 -1.28 12.80
N GLU A 117 -3.07 -0.43 13.83
CA GLU A 117 -2.08 -0.62 14.89
C GLU A 117 -2.34 -1.93 15.66
N ASN A 118 -3.59 -2.20 16.00
CA ASN A 118 -3.95 -3.42 16.73
C ASN A 118 -3.65 -4.67 15.91
N PHE A 119 -3.99 -4.65 14.61
CA PHE A 119 -3.68 -5.77 13.71
C PHE A 119 -2.17 -6.02 13.67
N ALA A 120 -1.38 -4.96 13.49
CA ALA A 120 0.09 -5.08 13.42
C ALA A 120 0.65 -5.62 14.74
N ARG A 121 0.11 -5.15 15.87
CA ARG A 121 0.53 -5.63 17.19
C ARG A 121 0.25 -7.14 17.36
N GLU A 122 -0.94 -7.56 16.96
CA GLU A 122 -1.31 -8.98 17.06
C GLU A 122 -0.42 -9.85 16.17
N LYS A 123 -0.18 -9.41 14.93
CA LYS A 123 0.63 -10.18 13.97
C LYS A 123 2.10 -10.24 14.35
N SER A 124 2.63 -9.19 15.00
CA SER A 124 4.03 -9.16 15.44
C SER A 124 4.27 -9.89 16.76
N GLY A 125 3.23 -10.37 17.42
CA GLY A 125 3.32 -10.93 18.77
C GLY A 125 3.74 -9.88 19.78
N GLY A 126 3.41 -8.62 19.53
CA GLY A 126 3.76 -7.50 20.41
C GLY A 126 5.18 -6.97 20.26
N LYS A 127 5.94 -7.49 19.29
CA LYS A 127 7.31 -7.02 19.06
C LYS A 127 7.30 -5.64 18.43
N LYS A 128 8.00 -4.71 19.05
CA LYS A 128 8.22 -3.37 18.51
C LYS A 128 9.43 -3.37 17.61
N VAL A 129 9.28 -2.81 16.41
CA VAL A 129 10.39 -2.69 15.46
C VAL A 129 10.72 -1.20 15.29
N THR A 130 12.01 -0.87 15.44
CA THR A 130 12.47 0.48 15.17
C THR A 130 12.62 0.65 13.66
N TYR A 131 11.86 1.58 13.10
CA TYR A 131 11.88 1.83 11.66
C TYR A 131 12.86 2.96 11.37
N THR A 132 13.82 2.69 10.51
CA THR A 132 14.94 3.60 10.25
C THR A 132 14.88 4.24 8.84
N ASN A 133 13.73 4.21 8.16
CA ASN A 133 13.61 4.85 6.85
C ASN A 133 13.84 6.36 7.01
N PRO A 134 14.88 6.93 6.37
CA PRO A 134 15.21 8.35 6.57
C PRO A 134 14.11 9.31 6.13
N ILE A 135 13.32 8.93 5.12
CA ILE A 135 12.23 9.78 4.61
C ILE A 135 11.13 9.86 5.66
N ALA A 136 10.79 8.72 6.27
CA ALA A 136 9.77 8.67 7.32
C ALA A 136 10.22 9.48 8.54
N VAL A 137 11.48 9.37 8.92
CA VAL A 137 12.05 10.08 10.05
C VAL A 137 12.03 11.60 9.81
N ALA A 138 12.46 12.03 8.62
CA ALA A 138 12.54 13.46 8.29
C ALA A 138 11.17 14.14 8.27
N LYS A 139 10.15 13.46 7.74
CA LYS A 139 8.83 14.07 7.57
C LYS A 139 7.94 14.01 8.81
N ASN A 140 8.25 13.12 9.76
CA ASN A 140 7.43 12.94 10.97
C ASN A 140 8.09 13.50 12.22
N GLY A 141 9.03 14.42 12.06
CA GLY A 141 9.68 15.09 13.21
C GLY A 141 10.48 14.12 14.08
N GLY A 142 11.10 13.13 13.48
CA GLY A 142 11.89 12.14 14.19
C GLY A 142 11.08 11.08 14.93
N TRP A 143 9.83 10.88 14.59
CA TRP A 143 8.98 9.86 15.21
C TRP A 143 9.56 8.46 14.99
N ARG A 144 9.88 7.83 16.08
CA ARG A 144 10.26 6.42 16.09
C ARG A 144 9.01 5.59 16.35
N UNK A 145 8.48 5.24 15.50
CA UNK A 145 7.35 4.61 15.69
C UNK A 145 7.60 3.34 16.21
N UNK A 146 7.34 3.17 16.81
CA UNK A 146 7.26 2.21 17.19
C UNK A 146 6.54 1.62 16.50
N UNK A 147 6.71 1.55 15.83
CA UNK A 147 6.08 1.09 15.05
C UNK A 147 5.91 -0.18 15.18
N TRP A 148 4.92 -0.47 15.17
CA TRP A 148 4.43 -1.80 14.93
C TRP A 148 4.60 -2.21 13.45
N GLY A 149 5.60 -1.64 12.82
CA GLY A 149 5.95 -1.94 11.44
C GLY A 149 5.59 -0.84 10.45
N LEU A 150 6.04 -1.04 9.21
CA LEU A 150 5.91 -0.15 8.05
C LEU A 150 4.50 0.37 7.81
N ALA A 151 3.55 -0.32 8.27
CA ALA A 151 2.19 -0.22 7.82
C ALA A 151 1.44 0.99 8.32
N VAL A 152 1.73 1.42 9.56
CA VAL A 152 1.15 2.65 10.10
C VAL A 152 1.63 3.86 9.31
N TRP A 153 2.83 3.74 8.75
CA TRP A 153 3.46 4.80 7.97
C TRP A 153 2.89 4.91 6.56
N LEU A 154 2.63 3.79 5.92
CA LEU A 154 2.02 3.76 4.59
C LEU A 154 0.68 4.51 4.61
N TRP A 155 -0.10 4.29 5.65
CA TRP A 155 -1.41 4.92 5.81
C TRP A 155 -1.31 6.46 5.84
N LYS A 156 -0.36 6.98 6.62
CA LYS A 156 -0.25 8.43 6.84
C LYS A 156 0.20 9.17 5.57
N TYR A 157 0.95 8.50 4.70
CA TYR A 157 1.55 9.13 3.51
C TYR A 157 0.75 8.90 2.24
N VAL A 158 0.36 7.67 2.00
CA VAL A 158 -0.43 7.34 0.81
C VAL A 158 -1.80 8.00 0.92
N LEU A 159 -2.40 7.97 2.11
CA LEU A 159 -3.76 8.48 2.29
C LEU A 159 -3.84 10.00 2.36
N CYS A 160 -2.89 10.67 3.01
CA CYS A 160 -2.88 12.14 3.01
C CYS A 160 -2.70 12.70 1.60
N GLY A 161 -1.92 12.02 0.76
CA GLY A 161 -1.73 12.44 -0.63
C GLY A 161 -2.89 12.07 -1.53
N ILE A 162 -3.51 10.91 -1.30
CA ILE A 162 -4.59 10.41 -2.14
C ILE A 162 -5.93 11.03 -1.78
N SER A 163 -6.21 11.25 -0.49
CA SER A 163 -7.48 11.85 -0.09
C SER A 163 -7.64 13.28 -0.62
N GLN A 164 -6.53 14.01 -0.76
CA GLN A 164 -6.59 15.33 -1.38
C GLN A 164 -6.90 15.24 -2.88
N SER A 165 -6.36 14.24 -3.58
CA SER A 165 -6.63 14.09 -5.01
C SER A 165 -8.02 13.47 -5.29
N ILE A 166 -8.60 12.76 -4.34
CA ILE A 166 -9.93 12.18 -4.47
C ILE A 166 -11.01 13.22 -4.14
N SER A 167 -10.78 14.07 -3.13
CA SER A 167 -11.72 15.15 -2.80
C SER A 167 -11.84 16.17 -3.92
N ASP A 168 -10.80 16.28 -4.76
CA ASP A 168 -10.81 17.19 -5.92
C ASP A 168 -11.56 16.62 -7.12
N ARG A 169 -11.96 15.34 -7.10
CA ARG A 169 -12.62 14.68 -8.23
C ARG A 169 -14.04 14.22 -7.94
N GLY A 170 -14.57 14.58 -6.76
CA GLY A 170 -15.97 14.20 -6.45
C GLY A 170 -16.17 12.70 -6.30
N THR A 171 -16.87 12.34 -5.29
CA THR A 171 -17.35 11.00 -4.90
C THR A 171 -17.13 9.82 -5.85
N LEU A 172 -16.56 8.74 -5.34
CA LEU A 172 -16.66 7.42 -5.95
C LEU A 172 -18.10 7.02 -6.22
#